data_3b4050572cde47e10e66e3619b042a00
#
_entry.id   3b4050572cde47e10e66e3619b042a00
#
_cell.length_a   1.000
_cell.length_b   1.000
_cell.length_c   1.000
_cell.angle_alpha   90.00
_cell.angle_beta   90.00
_cell.angle_gamma   90.00
#
_symmetry.space_group_name_H-M   'P 1'
#
loop_
_entity.id
_entity.type
_entity.pdbx_description
1 polymer ?
#
loop_
_entity_poly.entity_id
_entity_poly.type
_entity_poly.pdbx_seq_one_letter_code
_entity_poly.pdbx_strand_id
1 'polypeptide(L)'
;MNGDRLNRKSLNVTPLRLQGLVDRSIDVLESLLQDREVSPLDRAAIALKILEATGVNVRQTLPSVNVNLPNSPLVLGGYVKIENFLSPSENKQALEIAIASADQFVASTTTTGAVNYRESSILYATKFPEYYQFMKHRILETLPQVLSQLKHPPFTVTEVEMQLTAHHNGGYYKIHNDSSSAKTKTRTITYVYYFYDQPKAFTGGQLRLYETELRNGVAYNKETFKTIEPINNSIVFFDSRCKHEVMPVSCDSPNFKDGRFTLNGWLRRAED
;
A
#
# COMPACT_ATOMS: atom_id res chain seq x y z
N MET A 1 12.72 59.61 14.18
CA MET A 1 12.82 58.14 14.38
C MET A 1 12.40 57.48 13.10
N ASN A 2 13.36 56.89 12.45
CA ASN A 2 13.29 56.47 11.04
C ASN A 2 12.48 55.19 10.88
N GLY A 3 11.48 55.25 10.02
CA GLY A 3 10.75 54.05 9.54
C GLY A 3 11.22 53.68 8.15
N ASP A 4 11.92 52.55 8.04
CA ASP A 4 12.40 51.98 6.78
C ASP A 4 11.22 51.55 5.90
N ARG A 5 11.03 52.27 4.80
CA ARG A 5 10.16 51.85 3.68
C ARG A 5 10.92 50.87 2.82
N LEU A 6 10.62 49.61 2.93
CA LEU A 6 11.03 48.59 1.96
C LEU A 6 10.44 48.90 0.57
N ASN A 7 11.33 49.28 -0.33
CA ASN A 7 11.08 49.65 -1.71
C ASN A 7 10.76 48.38 -2.51
N ARG A 8 9.48 48.03 -2.70
CA ARG A 8 9.07 47.01 -3.66
C ARG A 8 9.24 47.58 -5.05
N LYS A 9 10.37 47.27 -5.73
CA LYS A 9 10.50 47.45 -7.19
C LYS A 9 9.45 46.58 -7.89
N SER A 10 8.37 47.21 -8.37
CA SER A 10 7.48 46.56 -9.35
C SER A 10 8.29 46.37 -10.64
N LEU A 11 8.51 45.13 -11.01
CA LEU A 11 9.05 44.78 -12.33
C LEU A 11 7.98 45.13 -13.37
N ASN A 12 8.11 46.31 -13.99
CA ASN A 12 7.32 46.67 -15.16
C ASN A 12 7.80 45.80 -16.33
N VAL A 13 7.17 44.64 -16.49
CA VAL A 13 7.41 43.75 -17.65
C VAL A 13 6.50 44.24 -18.76
N THR A 14 7.09 44.76 -19.85
CA THR A 14 6.33 45.20 -21.01
C THR A 14 5.65 44.00 -21.69
N PRO A 15 4.46 44.19 -22.33
CA PRO A 15 3.73 43.11 -23.00
C PRO A 15 4.57 42.30 -23.99
N LEU A 16 5.44 42.95 -24.73
CA LEU A 16 6.41 42.33 -25.67
C LEU A 16 7.41 41.39 -24.98
N ARG A 17 7.84 41.72 -23.77
CA ARG A 17 8.79 40.91 -22.99
C ARG A 17 8.10 39.68 -22.38
N LEU A 18 6.83 39.81 -21.99
CA LEU A 18 5.95 38.72 -21.60
C LEU A 18 5.72 37.75 -22.77
N GLN A 19 5.38 38.26 -23.94
CA GLN A 19 5.18 37.43 -25.13
C GLN A 19 6.43 36.61 -25.47
N GLY A 20 7.61 37.21 -25.49
CA GLY A 20 8.86 36.51 -25.78
C GLY A 20 9.27 35.50 -24.68
N LEU A 21 8.74 35.60 -23.45
CA LEU A 21 8.89 34.59 -22.41
C LEU A 21 7.91 33.41 -22.63
N VAL A 22 6.70 33.69 -23.04
CA VAL A 22 5.69 32.69 -23.40
C VAL A 22 6.17 31.84 -24.58
N ASP A 23 6.66 32.49 -25.64
CA ASP A 23 7.13 31.80 -26.86
C ASP A 23 8.28 30.84 -26.50
N ARG A 24 9.30 31.29 -25.74
CA ARG A 24 10.40 30.43 -25.28
C ARG A 24 9.97 29.32 -24.37
N SER A 25 8.91 29.51 -23.57
CA SER A 25 8.35 28.47 -22.71
C SER A 25 7.65 27.41 -23.55
N ILE A 26 7.01 27.81 -24.64
CA ILE A 26 6.40 26.87 -25.60
C ILE A 26 7.46 26.03 -26.29
N ASP A 27 8.56 26.64 -26.74
CA ASP A 27 9.68 25.93 -27.37
C ASP A 27 10.30 24.87 -26.43
N VAL A 28 10.47 25.19 -25.16
CA VAL A 28 10.94 24.25 -24.13
C VAL A 28 9.95 23.11 -23.92
N LEU A 29 8.65 23.41 -23.93
CA LEU A 29 7.60 22.40 -23.83
C LEU A 29 7.62 21.43 -25.00
N GLU A 30 7.72 21.95 -26.22
CA GLU A 30 7.78 21.11 -27.43
C GLU A 30 9.02 20.21 -27.40
N SER A 31 10.16 20.73 -26.92
CA SER A 31 11.38 19.95 -26.75
C SER A 31 11.19 18.83 -25.70
N LEU A 32 10.60 19.14 -24.53
CA LEU A 32 10.33 18.15 -23.47
C LEU A 32 9.27 17.13 -23.86
N LEU A 33 8.30 17.49 -24.70
CA LEU A 33 7.30 16.55 -25.22
C LEU A 33 7.92 15.54 -26.20
N GLN A 34 9.03 15.88 -26.85
CA GLN A 34 9.76 15.00 -27.78
C GLN A 34 10.86 14.19 -27.08
N ASP A 35 11.28 14.57 -25.87
CA ASP A 35 12.32 13.89 -25.12
C ASP A 35 11.82 12.55 -24.55
N ARG A 36 12.45 11.46 -24.97
CA ARG A 36 12.10 10.09 -24.56
C ARG A 36 12.53 9.75 -23.13
N GLU A 37 13.42 10.50 -22.53
CA GLU A 37 13.91 10.31 -21.16
C GLU A 37 12.93 10.88 -20.10
N VAL A 38 12.07 11.82 -20.50
CA VAL A 38 11.03 12.38 -19.60
C VAL A 38 9.77 11.52 -19.65
N SER A 39 9.28 11.09 -18.49
CA SER A 39 8.07 10.25 -18.44
C SER A 39 6.86 10.98 -19.04
N PRO A 40 5.91 10.26 -19.68
CA PRO A 40 4.69 10.89 -20.22
C PRO A 40 3.87 11.67 -19.17
N LEU A 41 3.92 11.23 -17.91
CA LEU A 41 3.22 11.87 -16.80
C LEU A 41 3.87 13.20 -16.41
N ASP A 42 5.20 13.23 -16.34
CA ASP A 42 5.95 14.45 -16.02
C ASP A 42 5.81 15.49 -17.14
N ARG A 43 5.83 15.03 -18.40
CA ARG A 43 5.57 15.89 -19.56
C ARG A 43 4.20 16.56 -19.48
N ALA A 44 3.16 15.80 -19.15
CA ALA A 44 1.81 16.32 -18.99
C ALA A 44 1.70 17.30 -17.81
N ALA A 45 2.38 17.02 -16.68
CA ALA A 45 2.38 17.88 -15.51
C ALA A 45 3.11 19.22 -15.76
N ILE A 46 4.23 19.20 -16.48
CA ILE A 46 4.98 20.39 -16.89
C ILE A 46 4.14 21.23 -17.85
N ALA A 47 3.49 20.59 -18.84
CA ALA A 47 2.59 21.25 -19.79
C ALA A 47 1.47 22.01 -19.10
N LEU A 48 0.79 21.37 -18.13
CA LEU A 48 -0.27 21.98 -17.33
C LEU A 48 0.21 23.21 -16.54
N LYS A 49 1.36 23.12 -15.87
CA LYS A 49 1.92 24.24 -15.09
C LYS A 49 2.27 25.46 -15.93
N ILE A 50 2.74 25.25 -17.15
CA ILE A 50 3.08 26.37 -18.03
C ILE A 50 1.81 27.02 -18.60
N LEU A 51 0.81 26.21 -18.96
CA LEU A 51 -0.50 26.73 -19.38
C LEU A 51 -1.18 27.54 -18.28
N GLU A 52 -1.13 27.08 -17.04
CA GLU A 52 -1.61 27.84 -15.88
C GLU A 52 -0.81 29.15 -15.68
N ALA A 53 0.49 29.13 -15.81
CA ALA A 53 1.36 30.29 -15.63
C ALA A 53 1.19 31.36 -16.73
N THR A 54 0.80 30.94 -17.94
CA THR A 54 0.55 31.85 -19.07
C THR A 54 -0.86 32.44 -19.09
N GLY A 55 -1.74 32.01 -18.17
CA GLY A 55 -3.14 32.47 -18.12
C GLY A 55 -3.98 32.01 -19.30
N VAL A 56 -3.49 31.05 -20.10
CA VAL A 56 -4.23 30.47 -21.21
C VAL A 56 -5.35 29.60 -20.63
N ASN A 57 -6.59 30.02 -20.81
CA ASN A 57 -7.74 29.24 -20.40
C ASN A 57 -7.95 28.08 -21.37
N VAL A 58 -7.28 26.95 -21.07
CA VAL A 58 -7.27 25.73 -21.90
C VAL A 58 -8.68 25.22 -22.21
N ARG A 59 -9.70 25.61 -21.43
CA ARG A 59 -11.09 25.22 -21.67
C ARG A 59 -11.75 25.94 -22.86
N GLN A 60 -11.18 27.02 -23.36
CA GLN A 60 -11.76 27.81 -24.46
C GLN A 60 -11.06 27.61 -25.82
N THR A 61 -9.85 27.07 -25.84
CA THR A 61 -9.03 27.01 -27.06
C THR A 61 -8.84 25.62 -27.67
N LEU A 62 -9.21 24.56 -26.97
CA LEU A 62 -9.19 23.22 -27.54
C LEU A 62 -10.58 22.86 -28.05
N PRO A 63 -10.74 22.37 -29.32
CA PRO A 63 -11.92 21.63 -29.69
C PRO A 63 -12.07 20.54 -28.64
N SER A 64 -13.31 20.25 -28.19
CA SER A 64 -13.63 19.25 -27.17
C SER A 64 -13.02 17.89 -27.53
N VAL A 65 -11.70 17.80 -27.40
CA VAL A 65 -11.01 16.54 -27.23
C VAL A 65 -11.47 16.11 -25.85
N ASN A 66 -12.38 15.14 -25.80
CA ASN A 66 -12.65 14.37 -24.60
C ASN A 66 -11.32 13.64 -24.23
N VAL A 67 -10.35 14.39 -23.71
CA VAL A 67 -9.30 13.82 -22.90
C VAL A 67 -10.07 13.40 -21.64
N ASN A 68 -10.52 12.17 -21.61
CA ASN A 68 -10.84 11.49 -20.38
C ASN A 68 -9.55 11.44 -19.56
N LEU A 69 -9.14 12.58 -19.01
CA LEU A 69 -8.34 12.59 -17.80
C LEU A 69 -9.16 11.76 -16.82
N PRO A 70 -8.62 10.71 -16.24
CA PRO A 70 -9.36 9.93 -15.27
C PRO A 70 -9.54 10.80 -14.03
N ASN A 71 -10.57 11.70 -14.08
CA ASN A 71 -11.13 12.35 -12.90
C ASN A 71 -11.91 11.34 -12.04
N SER A 72 -11.89 10.07 -12.45
CA SER A 72 -12.37 9.00 -11.58
C SER A 72 -11.29 8.73 -10.55
N PRO A 73 -11.59 8.90 -9.28
CA PRO A 73 -10.64 8.60 -8.22
C PRO A 73 -10.16 7.15 -8.39
N LEU A 74 -8.87 6.94 -8.18
CA LEU A 74 -8.31 5.59 -8.26
C LEU A 74 -8.97 4.74 -7.18
N VAL A 75 -9.71 3.72 -7.59
CA VAL A 75 -10.37 2.77 -6.70
C VAL A 75 -9.56 1.48 -6.66
N LEU A 76 -9.06 1.16 -5.48
CA LEU A 76 -8.35 -0.07 -5.16
C LEU A 76 -9.33 -1.05 -4.51
N GLY A 77 -9.03 -2.35 -4.49
CA GLY A 77 -9.87 -3.39 -3.86
C GLY A 77 -9.67 -4.77 -4.50
N GLY A 78 -8.72 -4.86 -5.43
CA GLY A 78 -8.25 -6.13 -5.98
C GLY A 78 -7.37 -6.88 -4.98
N TYR A 79 -7.43 -8.22 -5.03
CA TYR A 79 -6.50 -9.09 -4.33
C TYR A 79 -6.17 -10.32 -5.17
N VAL A 80 -5.04 -10.94 -4.89
CA VAL A 80 -4.65 -12.25 -5.41
C VAL A 80 -4.60 -13.21 -4.26
N LYS A 81 -5.28 -14.36 -4.36
CA LYS A 81 -5.23 -15.45 -3.40
C LYS A 81 -4.62 -16.67 -4.08
N ILE A 82 -3.65 -17.29 -3.42
CA ILE A 82 -3.03 -18.53 -3.87
C ILE A 82 -3.24 -19.57 -2.76
N GLU A 83 -3.92 -20.64 -3.06
CA GLU A 83 -4.11 -21.77 -2.16
C GLU A 83 -3.00 -22.80 -2.37
N ASN A 84 -2.71 -23.60 -1.33
CA ASN A 84 -1.58 -24.54 -1.32
C ASN A 84 -0.26 -23.89 -1.70
N PHE A 85 -0.01 -22.71 -1.12
CA PHE A 85 1.15 -21.87 -1.45
C PHE A 85 2.48 -22.55 -1.15
N LEU A 86 2.54 -23.32 -0.08
CA LEU A 86 3.69 -24.10 0.34
C LEU A 86 3.37 -25.62 0.23
N SER A 87 4.41 -26.43 0.25
CA SER A 87 4.22 -27.86 0.46
C SER A 87 3.66 -28.15 1.86
N PRO A 88 3.03 -29.31 2.09
CA PRO A 88 2.52 -29.65 3.42
C PRO A 88 3.58 -29.59 4.54
N SER A 89 4.82 -30.00 4.24
CA SER A 89 5.93 -29.96 5.20
C SER A 89 6.38 -28.53 5.53
N GLU A 90 6.46 -27.64 4.53
CA GLU A 90 6.82 -26.24 4.71
C GLU A 90 5.71 -25.47 5.48
N ASN A 91 4.43 -25.78 5.22
CA ASN A 91 3.31 -25.23 5.97
C ASN A 91 3.34 -25.68 7.43
N LYS A 92 3.62 -26.96 7.68
CA LYS A 92 3.77 -27.50 9.03
C LYS A 92 4.91 -26.82 9.81
N GLN A 93 6.02 -26.54 9.13
CA GLN A 93 7.16 -25.81 9.73
C GLN A 93 6.76 -24.42 10.24
N ALA A 94 5.89 -23.68 9.53
CA ALA A 94 5.36 -22.39 10.01
C ALA A 94 4.68 -22.54 11.37
N LEU A 95 3.82 -23.56 11.51
CA LEU A 95 3.12 -23.83 12.74
C LEU A 95 4.07 -24.27 13.87
N GLU A 96 5.02 -25.15 13.56
CA GLU A 96 6.03 -25.60 14.54
C GLU A 96 6.85 -24.44 15.09
N ILE A 97 7.26 -23.49 14.24
CA ILE A 97 7.97 -22.26 14.65
C ILE A 97 7.08 -21.43 15.58
N ALA A 98 5.82 -21.21 15.22
CA ALA A 98 4.89 -20.42 16.03
C ALA A 98 4.70 -21.05 17.42
N ILE A 99 4.48 -22.38 17.48
CA ILE A 99 4.26 -23.11 18.73
C ILE A 99 5.54 -23.12 19.59
N ALA A 100 6.70 -23.41 19.00
CA ALA A 100 7.97 -23.46 19.72
C ALA A 100 8.39 -22.08 20.28
N SER A 101 7.87 -21.00 19.73
CA SER A 101 8.16 -19.63 20.16
C SER A 101 6.98 -18.96 20.87
N ALA A 102 6.02 -19.72 21.38
CA ALA A 102 4.78 -19.19 21.96
C ALA A 102 5.01 -18.16 23.08
N ASP A 103 6.02 -18.38 23.92
CA ASP A 103 6.44 -17.49 25.01
C ASP A 103 7.16 -16.22 24.55
N GLN A 104 7.56 -16.13 23.28
CA GLN A 104 8.25 -15.00 22.69
C GLN A 104 7.31 -14.06 21.92
N PHE A 105 6.05 -14.43 21.76
CA PHE A 105 5.06 -13.53 21.20
C PHE A 105 4.77 -12.39 22.18
N VAL A 106 4.76 -11.18 21.64
CA VAL A 106 4.46 -9.96 22.39
C VAL A 106 3.16 -9.34 21.91
N ALA A 107 2.42 -8.66 22.79
CA ALA A 107 1.21 -7.95 22.41
C ALA A 107 1.48 -6.97 21.28
N SER A 108 0.65 -7.01 20.23
CA SER A 108 0.79 -6.09 19.12
C SER A 108 0.40 -4.66 19.51
N THR A 109 1.12 -3.69 18.93
CA THR A 109 0.78 -2.28 19.07
C THR A 109 0.40 -1.70 17.71
N THR A 110 -0.31 -0.57 17.71
CA THR A 110 -0.55 0.24 16.51
C THR A 110 0.44 1.41 16.47
N THR A 111 0.74 1.90 15.27
CA THR A 111 1.62 3.08 15.11
C THR A 111 1.08 4.34 15.80
N THR A 112 -0.21 4.39 16.06
CA THR A 112 -0.90 5.51 16.72
C THR A 112 -1.11 5.28 18.22
N GLY A 113 -0.79 4.08 18.75
CA GLY A 113 -1.07 3.73 20.14
C GLY A 113 -2.57 3.67 20.49
N ALA A 114 -3.45 3.58 19.50
CA ALA A 114 -4.90 3.58 19.71
C ALA A 114 -5.34 2.36 20.54
N VAL A 115 -6.02 2.62 21.64
CA VAL A 115 -6.58 1.58 22.54
C VAL A 115 -7.78 0.91 21.86
N ASN A 116 -7.96 -0.40 22.08
CA ASN A 116 -9.07 -1.19 21.52
C ASN A 116 -9.18 -1.11 19.99
N TYR A 117 -8.04 -1.06 19.31
CA TYR A 117 -7.96 -1.01 17.88
C TYR A 117 -7.46 -2.33 17.25
N ARG A 118 -6.63 -3.03 17.98
CA ARG A 118 -6.08 -4.34 17.60
C ARG A 118 -5.91 -5.21 18.85
N GLU A 119 -6.31 -6.49 18.75
CA GLU A 119 -6.07 -7.51 19.74
C GLU A 119 -5.39 -8.70 19.04
N SER A 120 -4.11 -8.85 19.25
CA SER A 120 -3.29 -9.95 18.71
C SER A 120 -1.91 -9.95 19.35
N SER A 121 -1.14 -10.99 19.15
CA SER A 121 0.27 -11.02 19.50
C SER A 121 1.15 -11.26 18.27
N ILE A 122 2.39 -10.77 18.31
CA ILE A 122 3.32 -10.84 17.19
C ILE A 122 4.66 -11.43 17.62
N LEU A 123 5.28 -12.14 16.68
CA LEU A 123 6.68 -12.60 16.77
C LEU A 123 7.47 -11.97 15.62
N TYR A 124 8.53 -11.26 15.94
CA TYR A 124 9.37 -10.58 14.95
C TYR A 124 10.24 -11.55 14.16
N ALA A 125 10.52 -11.23 12.89
CA ALA A 125 11.33 -12.06 11.98
C ALA A 125 12.73 -12.40 12.50
N THR A 126 13.28 -11.60 13.39
CA THR A 126 14.57 -11.87 14.06
C THR A 126 14.56 -13.15 14.89
N LYS A 127 13.40 -13.70 15.22
CA LYS A 127 13.23 -14.94 15.97
C LYS A 127 13.14 -16.19 15.10
N PHE A 128 12.98 -16.02 13.78
CA PHE A 128 12.92 -17.11 12.80
C PHE A 128 13.69 -16.77 11.51
N PRO A 129 14.99 -16.45 11.59
CA PRO A 129 15.74 -15.87 10.47
C PRO A 129 15.83 -16.79 9.25
N GLU A 130 15.95 -18.10 9.43
CA GLU A 130 16.02 -19.07 8.33
C GLU A 130 14.70 -19.16 7.58
N TYR A 131 13.61 -19.28 8.33
CA TYR A 131 12.27 -19.33 7.74
C TYR A 131 11.88 -17.99 7.11
N TYR A 132 12.35 -16.86 7.66
CA TYR A 132 12.23 -15.55 7.02
C TYR A 132 12.88 -15.54 5.63
N GLN A 133 14.12 -16.03 5.48
CA GLN A 133 14.79 -16.06 4.18
C GLN A 133 14.07 -16.97 3.18
N PHE A 134 13.63 -18.13 3.63
CA PHE A 134 12.82 -19.06 2.85
C PHE A 134 11.53 -18.38 2.33
N MET A 135 10.73 -17.82 3.22
CA MET A 135 9.47 -17.16 2.85
C MET A 135 9.68 -15.92 1.98
N LYS A 136 10.72 -15.14 2.27
CA LYS A 136 11.11 -14.00 1.44
C LYS A 136 11.37 -14.43 0.00
N HIS A 137 12.11 -15.51 -0.21
CA HIS A 137 12.39 -16.04 -1.53
C HIS A 137 11.10 -16.45 -2.26
N ARG A 138 10.24 -17.24 -1.63
CA ARG A 138 8.96 -17.70 -2.18
C ARG A 138 8.02 -16.55 -2.56
N ILE A 139 7.95 -15.51 -1.72
CA ILE A 139 7.14 -14.33 -1.97
C ILE A 139 7.67 -13.53 -3.17
N LEU A 140 9.00 -13.34 -3.25
CA LEU A 140 9.61 -12.59 -4.36
C LEU A 140 9.51 -13.33 -5.70
N GLU A 141 9.62 -14.66 -5.72
CA GLU A 141 9.38 -15.47 -6.92
C GLU A 141 7.94 -15.33 -7.44
N THR A 142 6.98 -15.21 -6.54
CA THR A 142 5.55 -15.09 -6.87
C THR A 142 5.15 -13.68 -7.31
N LEU A 143 5.92 -12.66 -6.89
CA LEU A 143 5.56 -11.25 -7.05
C LEU A 143 5.25 -10.81 -8.49
N PRO A 144 5.99 -11.20 -9.55
CA PRO A 144 5.68 -10.79 -10.92
C PRO A 144 4.27 -11.20 -11.36
N GLN A 145 3.85 -12.43 -11.02
CA GLN A 145 2.50 -12.91 -11.30
C GLN A 145 1.44 -12.14 -10.51
N VAL A 146 1.71 -11.87 -9.23
CA VAL A 146 0.82 -11.08 -8.36
C VAL A 146 0.61 -9.68 -8.91
N LEU A 147 1.69 -8.96 -9.28
CA LEU A 147 1.60 -7.62 -9.84
C LEU A 147 0.79 -7.59 -11.13
N SER A 148 1.01 -8.58 -12.02
CA SER A 148 0.24 -8.73 -13.25
C SER A 148 -1.26 -8.89 -12.96
N GLN A 149 -1.66 -9.77 -12.03
CA GLN A 149 -3.06 -10.00 -11.68
C GLN A 149 -3.71 -8.80 -10.97
N LEU A 150 -2.96 -8.09 -10.12
CA LEU A 150 -3.41 -6.86 -9.48
C LEU A 150 -3.47 -5.66 -10.45
N LYS A 151 -2.93 -5.81 -11.65
CA LYS A 151 -2.69 -4.70 -12.61
C LYS A 151 -1.88 -3.57 -11.98
N HIS A 152 -0.98 -3.94 -11.07
CA HIS A 152 -0.08 -3.01 -10.39
C HIS A 152 1.21 -2.87 -11.21
N PRO A 153 1.71 -1.64 -11.45
CA PRO A 153 2.98 -1.46 -12.14
C PRO A 153 4.13 -2.16 -11.38
N PRO A 154 5.13 -2.70 -12.10
CA PRO A 154 6.30 -3.29 -11.48
C PRO A 154 7.08 -2.23 -10.67
N PHE A 155 7.73 -2.67 -9.60
CA PHE A 155 8.59 -1.82 -8.78
C PHE A 155 9.77 -2.64 -8.23
N THR A 156 10.86 -1.95 -7.88
CA THR A 156 12.01 -2.58 -7.22
C THR A 156 11.72 -2.73 -5.72
N VAL A 157 11.74 -3.98 -5.24
CA VAL A 157 11.58 -4.26 -3.81
C VAL A 157 12.90 -3.96 -3.10
N THR A 158 12.87 -3.02 -2.18
CA THR A 158 14.04 -2.64 -1.35
C THR A 158 14.08 -3.37 -0.03
N GLU A 159 12.90 -3.74 0.50
CA GLU A 159 12.77 -4.43 1.77
C GLU A 159 11.53 -5.34 1.77
N VAL A 160 11.65 -6.49 2.43
CA VAL A 160 10.54 -7.39 2.74
C VAL A 160 10.35 -7.42 4.24
N GLU A 161 9.35 -6.70 4.75
CA GLU A 161 8.97 -6.80 6.16
C GLU A 161 8.18 -8.08 6.40
N MET A 162 8.35 -8.69 7.56
CA MET A 162 7.69 -9.95 7.92
C MET A 162 7.52 -10.09 9.43
N GLN A 163 6.38 -10.62 9.84
CA GLN A 163 6.12 -11.02 11.22
C GLN A 163 5.12 -12.18 11.27
N LEU A 164 5.23 -13.03 12.27
CA LEU A 164 4.15 -13.95 12.63
C LEU A 164 3.15 -13.21 13.54
N THR A 165 1.88 -13.47 13.33
CA THR A 165 0.81 -12.88 14.15
C THR A 165 -0.13 -14.01 14.60
N ALA A 166 -0.46 -14.03 15.88
CA ALA A 166 -1.43 -14.93 16.49
C ALA A 166 -2.67 -14.14 16.92
N HIS A 167 -3.84 -14.63 16.54
CA HIS A 167 -5.14 -14.17 17.03
C HIS A 167 -5.82 -15.32 17.75
N HIS A 168 -6.11 -15.12 19.03
CA HIS A 168 -6.91 -16.04 19.86
C HIS A 168 -8.32 -15.53 20.01
N ASN A 169 -9.07 -16.12 20.95
CA ASN A 169 -10.44 -15.73 21.24
C ASN A 169 -10.56 -14.22 21.46
N GLY A 170 -11.47 -13.58 20.75
CA GLY A 170 -11.66 -12.13 20.78
C GLY A 170 -10.65 -11.32 19.94
N GLY A 171 -9.64 -11.97 19.34
CA GLY A 171 -8.60 -11.28 18.55
C GLY A 171 -9.16 -10.65 17.26
N TYR A 172 -8.77 -9.41 16.98
CA TYR A 172 -9.25 -8.62 15.83
C TYR A 172 -8.27 -7.53 15.44
N TYR A 173 -8.51 -6.88 14.29
CA TYR A 173 -7.87 -5.62 13.91
C TYR A 173 -8.86 -4.75 13.13
N LYS A 174 -9.17 -3.55 13.64
CA LYS A 174 -10.14 -2.62 13.03
C LYS A 174 -9.64 -2.07 11.69
N ILE A 175 -10.54 -1.42 10.96
CA ILE A 175 -10.29 -0.88 9.62
C ILE A 175 -9.06 0.04 9.62
N HIS A 176 -8.05 -0.32 8.81
CA HIS A 176 -6.81 0.41 8.62
C HIS A 176 -6.29 0.22 7.19
N ASN A 177 -5.20 0.88 6.87
CA ASN A 177 -4.33 0.53 5.75
C ASN A 177 -2.88 0.50 6.25
N ASP A 178 -2.00 -0.10 5.47
CA ASP A 178 -0.63 -0.40 5.92
C ASP A 178 0.39 0.67 5.52
N SER A 179 0.00 1.70 4.75
CA SER A 179 0.88 2.71 4.16
C SER A 179 0.54 4.15 4.52
N SER A 180 -0.20 4.38 5.64
CA SER A 180 -0.76 5.69 5.97
C SER A 180 0.17 6.64 6.73
N SER A 181 1.34 6.19 7.18
CA SER A 181 2.27 7.03 7.96
C SER A 181 3.57 7.28 7.20
N ALA A 182 4.33 8.29 7.60
CA ALA A 182 5.66 8.58 7.05
C ALA A 182 6.60 7.35 7.10
N LYS A 183 6.49 6.53 8.15
CA LYS A 183 7.30 5.30 8.31
C LYS A 183 6.85 4.15 7.41
N THR A 184 5.62 4.18 6.92
CA THR A 184 5.01 3.07 6.17
C THR A 184 4.64 3.43 4.73
N LYS A 185 4.82 4.67 4.30
CA LYS A 185 4.42 5.17 2.96
C LYS A 185 5.04 4.42 1.78
N THR A 186 6.17 3.74 1.99
CA THR A 186 6.87 2.92 0.99
C THR A 186 6.36 1.49 0.91
N ARG A 187 5.49 1.05 1.83
CA ARG A 187 4.81 -0.25 1.73
C ARG A 187 3.87 -0.23 0.53
N THR A 188 4.12 -1.12 -0.41
CA THR A 188 3.45 -1.15 -1.71
C THR A 188 2.48 -2.32 -1.83
N ILE A 189 2.93 -3.51 -1.48
CA ILE A 189 2.11 -4.72 -1.45
C ILE A 189 2.11 -5.30 -0.04
N THR A 190 0.92 -5.55 0.48
CA THR A 190 0.68 -6.32 1.71
C THR A 190 0.46 -7.77 1.34
N TYR A 191 1.03 -8.68 2.11
CA TYR A 191 0.74 -10.10 2.01
C TYR A 191 0.36 -10.69 3.36
N VAL A 192 -0.52 -11.71 3.34
CA VAL A 192 -1.01 -12.43 4.51
C VAL A 192 -1.07 -13.90 4.16
N TYR A 193 -0.15 -14.69 4.73
CA TYR A 193 -0.13 -16.14 4.63
C TYR A 193 -0.80 -16.74 5.85
N TYR A 194 -1.81 -17.61 5.65
CA TYR A 194 -2.60 -18.25 6.70
C TYR A 194 -2.11 -19.67 6.98
N PHE A 195 -1.92 -19.98 8.26
CA PHE A 195 -1.60 -21.33 8.71
C PHE A 195 -2.17 -21.57 10.10
N TYR A 196 -2.54 -22.80 10.39
CA TYR A 196 -3.10 -23.20 11.68
C TYR A 196 -3.13 -24.73 11.79
N ASP A 197 -3.31 -25.24 13.02
CA ASP A 197 -3.43 -26.68 13.28
C ASP A 197 -4.72 -27.26 12.71
N GLN A 198 -4.69 -28.52 12.37
CA GLN A 198 -5.85 -29.25 11.87
C GLN A 198 -6.31 -30.32 12.87
N PRO A 199 -7.61 -30.44 13.12
CA PRO A 199 -8.73 -29.67 12.54
C PRO A 199 -8.76 -28.22 13.05
N LYS A 200 -9.29 -27.29 12.22
CA LYS A 200 -9.44 -25.87 12.56
C LYS A 200 -10.27 -25.70 13.85
N ALA A 201 -9.65 -25.12 14.89
CA ALA A 201 -10.25 -24.97 16.22
C ALA A 201 -10.92 -23.60 16.45
N PHE A 202 -10.93 -22.72 15.48
CA PHE A 202 -11.50 -21.37 15.57
C PHE A 202 -12.50 -21.09 14.45
N THR A 203 -13.36 -20.10 14.67
CA THR A 203 -14.24 -19.48 13.68
C THR A 203 -13.96 -17.98 13.59
N GLY A 204 -14.55 -17.30 12.61
CA GLY A 204 -14.24 -15.87 12.40
C GLY A 204 -12.84 -15.63 11.81
N GLY A 205 -12.25 -14.48 12.10
CA GLY A 205 -10.91 -14.10 11.64
C GLY A 205 -10.79 -13.86 10.16
N GLN A 206 -11.90 -13.63 9.44
CA GLN A 206 -11.89 -13.27 8.03
C GLN A 206 -11.16 -11.94 7.85
N LEU A 207 -10.49 -11.80 6.71
CA LEU A 207 -10.00 -10.51 6.23
C LEU A 207 -11.11 -9.86 5.39
N ARG A 208 -11.57 -8.67 5.78
CA ARG A 208 -12.40 -7.82 4.93
C ARG A 208 -11.53 -6.81 4.23
N LEU A 209 -11.55 -6.82 2.90
CA LEU A 209 -10.83 -5.89 2.04
C LEU A 209 -11.85 -4.95 1.40
N TYR A 210 -11.79 -3.67 1.73
CA TYR A 210 -12.72 -2.65 1.26
C TYR A 210 -12.29 -2.10 -0.10
N GLU A 211 -13.25 -1.80 -0.97
CA GLU A 211 -13.00 -0.89 -2.05
C GLU A 211 -12.51 0.44 -1.45
N THR A 212 -11.35 0.87 -1.89
CA THR A 212 -10.64 2.02 -1.32
C THR A 212 -10.42 3.06 -2.40
N GLU A 213 -10.99 4.22 -2.19
CA GLU A 213 -10.83 5.37 -3.07
C GLU A 213 -9.65 6.23 -2.59
N LEU A 214 -8.73 6.53 -3.49
CA LEU A 214 -7.62 7.42 -3.23
C LEU A 214 -7.96 8.84 -3.71
N ARG A 215 -8.01 9.78 -2.76
CA ARG A 215 -8.21 11.23 -3.01
C ARG A 215 -7.03 11.99 -2.46
N ASN A 216 -6.28 12.66 -3.32
CA ASN A 216 -5.08 13.44 -2.91
C ASN A 216 -4.11 12.64 -2.01
N GLY A 217 -3.89 11.37 -2.34
CA GLY A 217 -3.02 10.48 -1.58
C GLY A 217 -3.62 9.91 -0.28
N VAL A 218 -4.84 10.32 0.10
CA VAL A 218 -5.55 9.80 1.28
C VAL A 218 -6.49 8.67 0.87
N ALA A 219 -6.48 7.58 1.64
CA ALA A 219 -7.29 6.39 1.40
C ALA A 219 -8.61 6.43 2.19
N TYR A 220 -9.73 6.35 1.49
CA TYR A 220 -11.08 6.28 2.04
C TYR A 220 -11.72 4.94 1.68
N ASN A 221 -12.23 4.20 2.67
CA ASN A 221 -12.99 2.99 2.38
C ASN A 221 -14.39 3.33 1.89
N LYS A 222 -14.88 2.54 0.92
CA LYS A 222 -16.29 2.50 0.55
C LYS A 222 -17.04 1.51 1.47
N GLU A 223 -18.34 1.44 1.33
CA GLU A 223 -19.16 0.45 2.05
C GLU A 223 -18.97 -0.97 1.49
N THR A 224 -18.61 -1.06 0.20
CA THR A 224 -18.36 -2.33 -0.49
C THR A 224 -17.05 -2.97 -0.03
N PHE A 225 -17.07 -4.25 0.29
CA PHE A 225 -15.91 -5.04 0.68
C PHE A 225 -15.99 -6.48 0.17
N LYS A 226 -14.86 -7.14 0.16
CA LYS A 226 -14.72 -8.58 -0.09
C LYS A 226 -14.33 -9.25 1.20
N THR A 227 -14.98 -10.37 1.53
CA THR A 227 -14.64 -11.22 2.66
C THR A 227 -13.73 -12.35 2.19
N ILE A 228 -12.57 -12.49 2.81
CA ILE A 228 -11.57 -13.49 2.48
C ILE A 228 -11.42 -14.42 3.68
N GLU A 229 -11.79 -15.69 3.49
CA GLU A 229 -11.66 -16.70 4.52
C GLU A 229 -10.19 -17.05 4.78
N PRO A 230 -9.80 -17.24 6.06
CA PRO A 230 -8.48 -17.72 6.43
C PRO A 230 -8.39 -19.23 6.14
N ILE A 231 -7.99 -19.58 4.92
CA ILE A 231 -7.77 -20.98 4.50
C ILE A 231 -6.33 -21.38 4.83
N ASN A 232 -6.15 -22.52 5.50
CA ASN A 232 -4.82 -23.05 5.81
C ASN A 232 -3.98 -23.20 4.55
N ASN A 233 -2.70 -22.82 4.63
CA ASN A 233 -1.75 -22.86 3.51
C ASN A 233 -2.20 -21.99 2.32
N SER A 234 -2.85 -20.87 2.56
CA SER A 234 -3.14 -19.89 1.53
C SER A 234 -2.46 -18.55 1.80
N ILE A 235 -2.08 -17.84 0.74
CA ILE A 235 -1.53 -16.49 0.83
C ILE A 235 -2.40 -15.52 0.04
N VAL A 236 -2.57 -14.31 0.58
CA VAL A 236 -3.32 -13.23 -0.06
C VAL A 236 -2.40 -12.03 -0.23
N PHE A 237 -2.47 -11.40 -1.40
CA PHE A 237 -1.72 -10.18 -1.72
C PHE A 237 -2.69 -9.07 -2.13
N PHE A 238 -2.44 -7.85 -1.68
CA PHE A 238 -3.21 -6.67 -2.07
C PHE A 238 -2.38 -5.39 -1.92
N ASP A 239 -2.83 -4.29 -2.52
CA ASP A 239 -2.18 -2.99 -2.40
C ASP A 239 -2.22 -2.49 -0.95
N SER A 240 -1.07 -2.10 -0.39
CA SER A 240 -0.95 -1.68 1.02
C SER A 240 -1.78 -0.44 1.38
N ARG A 241 -2.26 0.30 0.39
CA ARG A 241 -3.16 1.46 0.57
C ARG A 241 -4.62 1.04 0.74
N CYS A 242 -4.98 -0.20 0.40
CA CYS A 242 -6.35 -0.70 0.59
C CYS A 242 -6.72 -0.72 2.06
N LYS A 243 -7.91 -0.20 2.38
CA LYS A 243 -8.53 -0.35 3.69
C LYS A 243 -8.96 -1.78 3.92
N HIS A 244 -8.61 -2.31 5.07
CA HIS A 244 -8.95 -3.68 5.45
C HIS A 244 -9.07 -3.83 6.97
N GLU A 245 -9.71 -4.91 7.39
CA GLU A 245 -9.86 -5.27 8.81
C GLU A 245 -9.78 -6.79 8.98
N VAL A 246 -9.42 -7.22 10.18
CA VAL A 246 -9.52 -8.62 10.62
C VAL A 246 -10.72 -8.75 11.54
N MET A 247 -11.68 -9.56 11.13
CA MET A 247 -12.89 -9.85 11.92
C MET A 247 -12.53 -10.59 13.21
N PRO A 248 -13.33 -10.42 14.27
CA PRO A 248 -13.09 -11.14 15.53
C PRO A 248 -12.96 -12.65 15.32
N VAL A 249 -11.98 -13.22 16.03
CA VAL A 249 -11.79 -14.67 16.12
C VAL A 249 -12.56 -15.20 17.32
N SER A 250 -13.27 -16.31 17.14
CA SER A 250 -13.86 -17.07 18.24
C SER A 250 -13.14 -18.42 18.34
N CYS A 251 -12.55 -18.69 19.49
CA CYS A 251 -11.80 -19.91 19.77
C CYS A 251 -11.99 -20.28 21.23
N ASP A 252 -12.72 -21.36 21.48
CA ASP A 252 -13.04 -21.80 22.85
C ASP A 252 -11.84 -22.52 23.51
N SER A 253 -10.85 -22.92 22.74
CA SER A 253 -9.65 -23.57 23.26
C SER A 253 -8.70 -22.58 23.92
N PRO A 254 -8.15 -22.88 25.11
CA PRO A 254 -7.12 -22.10 25.76
C PRO A 254 -5.71 -22.36 25.19
N ASN A 255 -5.55 -23.38 24.35
CA ASN A 255 -4.23 -23.76 23.85
C ASN A 255 -3.74 -22.77 22.78
N PHE A 256 -2.50 -22.33 22.90
CA PHE A 256 -1.90 -21.40 21.93
C PHE A 256 -1.94 -21.94 20.50
N LYS A 257 -1.68 -23.22 20.28
CA LYS A 257 -1.65 -23.86 18.97
C LYS A 257 -3.00 -23.83 18.22
N ASP A 258 -4.11 -23.65 18.92
CA ASP A 258 -5.46 -23.67 18.37
C ASP A 258 -5.90 -22.30 17.82
N GLY A 259 -5.04 -21.29 17.94
CA GLY A 259 -5.25 -19.95 17.43
C GLY A 259 -5.20 -19.85 15.90
N ARG A 260 -5.61 -18.68 15.40
CA ARG A 260 -5.45 -18.28 14.00
C ARG A 260 -4.09 -17.64 13.83
N PHE A 261 -3.21 -18.28 13.08
CA PHE A 261 -1.88 -17.74 12.78
C PHE A 261 -1.81 -17.16 11.37
N THR A 262 -1.03 -16.11 11.24
CA THR A 262 -0.61 -15.56 9.94
C THR A 262 0.86 -15.22 9.95
N LEU A 263 1.50 -15.39 8.79
CA LEU A 263 2.74 -14.71 8.48
C LEU A 263 2.37 -13.56 7.56
N ASN A 264 2.45 -12.35 8.06
CA ASN A 264 2.07 -11.14 7.32
C ASN A 264 3.23 -10.17 7.23
N GLY A 265 3.21 -9.37 6.17
CA GLY A 265 4.25 -8.39 5.95
C GLY A 265 4.00 -7.53 4.72
N TRP A 266 5.05 -6.82 4.34
CA TRP A 266 4.96 -5.76 3.34
C TRP A 266 6.18 -5.74 2.44
N LEU A 267 5.94 -5.54 1.15
CA LEU A 267 6.98 -5.28 0.17
C LEU A 267 7.12 -3.77 0.02
N ARG A 268 8.32 -3.26 0.31
CA ARG A 268 8.62 -1.84 0.21
C ARG A 268 9.30 -1.51 -1.10
N ARG A 269 8.95 -0.36 -1.66
CA ARG A 269 9.69 0.30 -2.73
C ARG A 269 10.68 1.33 -2.16
N ALA A 270 11.58 1.85 -2.99
CA ALA A 270 12.38 3.01 -2.63
C ALA A 270 11.49 4.23 -2.30
N GLU A 271 12.00 5.16 -1.51
CA GLU A 271 11.40 6.48 -1.40
C GLU A 271 11.65 7.24 -2.72
N ASP A 272 10.63 7.93 -3.18
CA ASP A 272 10.71 8.83 -4.35
C ASP A 272 11.45 10.12 -3.97
#